data_e2e3a5f803544027b06202c82f0e74ba
#
_entry.id   e2e3a5f803544027b06202c82f0e74ba
#
_cell.length_a   1.000
_cell.length_b   1.000
_cell.length_c   1.000
_cell.angle_alpha   90.00
_cell.angle_beta   90.00
_cell.angle_gamma   90.00
#
_symmetry.space_group_name_H-M   'P 1'
#
loop_
_entity.id
_entity.type
_entity.pdbx_description
1 polymer ?
#
loop_
_entity_poly.entity_id
_entity_poly.type
_entity_poly.pdbx_seq_one_letter_code
_entity_poly.pdbx_strand_id
1 'polypeptide(L)'
;AAKPQPPPPKPPSSVPFWLGNASRNFYGTGPWSKDPLQVVWSFETKGISGRLHKDPWGGSSWPGQPSVDEKHVYFGSADGRLYCLDAKDGSLVWTYKTEDSLKATPTIVGDRLIASGLDHYIYCIDKNTGTLLWKYQTGFEVDCSSAVIDNRIYFGGEDGYFYCLNLEDGALIYKTERLGSMEGSFSVADGRAYIGTERGDLFCLNLADGSTVWKALIGADSDSTPAVYEGKVYTAAENGYVYCFNQTDGQLIWKYKAEGGTGKEKSGIWASPIVVNGRVHIGSSNGYLYCLTADKGEVVWKYQAKGMIWGTSPLVDGRLVFGDKAGWLHSISADDGKEISSLKIGDNINATPAILGGRIYIGAFNGKLYCLK
;
A
#
# COMPACT_ATOMS: atom_id res chain seq x y z
N ALA A 1 40.58 -25.73 -2.64
CA ALA A 1 39.34 -25.77 -1.88
C ALA A 1 38.54 -24.51 -2.15
N ALA A 2 37.33 -24.65 -2.69
CA ALA A 2 36.41 -23.53 -2.90
C ALA A 2 36.04 -22.93 -1.53
N LYS A 3 36.06 -21.59 -1.41
CA LYS A 3 35.57 -20.90 -0.21
C LYS A 3 34.08 -21.28 -0.02
N PRO A 4 33.65 -21.62 1.20
CA PRO A 4 32.23 -21.87 1.46
C PRO A 4 31.42 -20.62 1.04
N GLN A 5 30.35 -20.83 0.29
CA GLN A 5 29.40 -19.75 -0.01
C GLN A 5 28.83 -19.19 1.30
N PRO A 6 28.70 -17.86 1.43
CA PRO A 6 28.03 -17.30 2.59
C PRO A 6 26.61 -17.87 2.69
N PRO A 7 26.11 -18.12 3.91
CA PRO A 7 24.74 -18.59 4.07
C PRO A 7 23.76 -17.60 3.38
N PRO A 8 22.65 -18.10 2.82
CA PRO A 8 21.66 -17.22 2.22
C PRO A 8 21.20 -16.19 3.26
N PRO A 9 20.92 -14.94 2.84
CA PRO A 9 20.44 -13.91 3.75
C PRO A 9 19.17 -14.41 4.44
N LYS A 10 19.06 -14.14 5.75
CA LYS A 10 17.82 -14.44 6.47
C LYS A 10 16.66 -13.73 5.80
N PRO A 11 15.51 -14.40 5.62
CA PRO A 11 14.32 -13.73 5.10
C PRO A 11 13.99 -12.54 6.00
N PRO A 12 13.44 -11.45 5.43
CA PRO A 12 13.01 -10.30 6.21
C PRO A 12 12.04 -10.71 7.31
N SER A 13 12.23 -10.16 8.51
CA SER A 13 11.44 -10.47 9.70
C SER A 13 10.28 -9.49 9.91
N SER A 14 10.02 -8.62 8.93
CA SER A 14 8.94 -7.63 8.99
C SER A 14 8.45 -7.22 7.61
N VAL A 15 7.21 -6.71 7.55
CA VAL A 15 6.63 -5.92 6.46
C VAL A 15 6.46 -4.49 7.00
N PRO A 16 7.55 -3.68 7.01
CA PRO A 16 7.58 -2.45 7.78
C PRO A 16 6.95 -1.24 7.10
N PHE A 17 6.66 -1.34 5.79
CA PHE A 17 6.13 -0.24 4.98
C PHE A 17 4.97 -0.71 4.11
N TRP A 18 4.27 0.23 3.50
CA TRP A 18 3.40 -0.02 2.35
C TRP A 18 4.17 -0.79 1.26
N LEU A 19 3.69 -1.98 0.90
CA LEU A 19 4.35 -2.91 -0.01
C LEU A 19 5.81 -3.25 0.37
N GLY A 20 6.09 -3.26 1.68
CA GLY A 20 7.24 -3.89 2.30
C GLY A 20 8.55 -3.11 2.36
N ASN A 21 8.81 -2.20 1.43
CA ASN A 21 10.00 -1.34 1.42
C ASN A 21 9.77 -0.05 0.62
N ALA A 22 10.73 0.87 0.65
CA ALA A 22 10.62 2.15 -0.04
C ALA A 22 10.48 2.03 -1.57
N SER A 23 11.04 0.97 -2.16
CA SER A 23 10.90 0.67 -3.59
C SER A 23 9.59 -0.05 -3.94
N ARG A 24 8.77 -0.39 -2.93
CA ARG A 24 7.46 -1.05 -3.06
C ARG A 24 7.50 -2.37 -3.82
N ASN A 25 8.54 -3.18 -3.63
CA ASN A 25 8.78 -4.43 -4.32
C ASN A 25 9.09 -5.62 -3.42
N PHE A 26 8.89 -5.50 -2.10
CA PHE A 26 8.94 -6.59 -1.15
C PHE A 26 7.54 -6.84 -0.58
N TYR A 27 6.91 -7.93 -0.95
CA TYR A 27 5.49 -8.14 -0.69
C TYR A 27 5.21 -9.04 0.51
N GLY A 28 6.23 -9.61 1.13
CA GLY A 28 6.10 -10.47 2.31
C GLY A 28 6.91 -11.76 2.24
N THR A 29 6.64 -12.68 3.15
CA THR A 29 7.32 -13.98 3.24
C THR A 29 6.35 -15.11 3.50
N GLY A 30 6.65 -16.31 2.90
CA GLY A 30 6.07 -17.60 3.28
C GLY A 30 6.72 -18.23 4.51
N PRO A 31 6.59 -19.55 4.67
CA PRO A 31 5.92 -20.46 3.76
C PRO A 31 4.38 -20.45 3.92
N TRP A 32 3.68 -20.74 2.85
CA TRP A 32 2.23 -20.88 2.87
C TRP A 32 1.77 -22.15 3.58
N SER A 33 0.62 -22.08 4.27
CA SER A 33 -0.11 -23.26 4.70
C SER A 33 -0.53 -24.11 3.50
N LYS A 34 -0.59 -25.43 3.70
CA LYS A 34 -1.18 -26.35 2.71
C LYS A 34 -2.70 -26.41 2.81
N ASP A 35 -3.25 -25.94 3.93
CA ASP A 35 -4.68 -25.91 4.18
C ASP A 35 -5.33 -24.71 3.44
N PRO A 36 -6.63 -24.79 3.14
CA PRO A 36 -7.39 -23.63 2.66
C PRO A 36 -7.31 -22.46 3.64
N LEU A 37 -7.56 -21.23 3.13
CA LEU A 37 -7.59 -20.03 3.95
C LEU A 37 -8.52 -20.20 5.16
N GLN A 38 -8.00 -19.88 6.35
CA GLN A 38 -8.76 -19.92 7.59
C GLN A 38 -8.37 -18.77 8.53
N VAL A 39 -9.35 -18.25 9.25
CA VAL A 39 -9.11 -17.21 10.26
C VAL A 39 -8.41 -17.84 11.47
N VAL A 40 -7.30 -17.23 11.87
CA VAL A 40 -6.55 -17.59 13.09
C VAL A 40 -7.10 -16.79 14.27
N TRP A 41 -7.23 -15.47 14.08
CA TRP A 41 -7.86 -14.56 15.04
C TRP A 41 -8.43 -13.34 14.31
N SER A 42 -9.29 -12.61 14.99
CA SER A 42 -9.76 -11.29 14.56
C SER A 42 -9.83 -10.33 15.73
N PHE A 43 -9.55 -9.06 15.47
CA PHE A 43 -9.66 -7.97 16.44
C PHE A 43 -10.71 -6.97 15.96
N GLU A 44 -11.61 -6.55 16.83
CA GLU A 44 -12.63 -5.54 16.55
C GLU A 44 -12.16 -4.16 17.03
N THR A 45 -12.12 -3.17 16.12
CA THR A 45 -11.81 -1.78 16.44
C THR A 45 -12.97 -1.15 17.21
N LYS A 46 -12.79 0.02 17.79
CA LYS A 46 -13.83 0.66 18.64
C LYS A 46 -15.06 1.18 17.89
N GLY A 47 -15.16 0.82 16.62
CA GLY A 47 -16.37 0.97 15.85
C GLY A 47 -16.41 2.20 14.96
N ILE A 48 -17.18 2.05 13.88
CA ILE A 48 -17.41 3.02 12.80
C ILE A 48 -18.35 4.16 13.28
N SER A 49 -19.01 4.01 14.42
CA SER A 49 -19.97 4.99 14.97
C SER A 49 -19.34 6.30 15.44
N GLY A 50 -18.03 6.39 15.44
CA GLY A 50 -17.28 7.58 15.79
C GLY A 50 -16.55 8.19 14.60
N ARG A 51 -17.17 8.26 13.42
CA ARG A 51 -16.59 9.00 12.30
C ARG A 51 -16.26 10.41 12.71
N LEU A 52 -14.99 10.73 12.74
CA LEU A 52 -14.50 12.05 13.04
C LEU A 52 -14.56 12.93 11.78
N HIS A 53 -14.42 12.34 10.60
CA HIS A 53 -14.52 12.98 9.30
C HIS A 53 -15.80 12.56 8.54
N LYS A 54 -16.27 13.38 7.59
CA LYS A 54 -17.41 13.08 6.69
C LYS A 54 -17.11 11.97 5.66
N ASP A 55 -16.11 11.19 5.92
CA ASP A 55 -15.67 10.12 5.04
C ASP A 55 -16.77 9.04 4.94
N PRO A 56 -17.26 8.71 3.74
CA PRO A 56 -18.22 7.64 3.53
C PRO A 56 -17.60 6.26 3.80
N TRP A 57 -16.28 6.19 3.98
CA TRP A 57 -15.52 4.97 4.12
C TRP A 57 -15.49 4.53 5.59
N GLY A 58 -16.04 3.37 5.87
CA GLY A 58 -15.98 2.74 7.18
C GLY A 58 -14.83 1.73 7.25
N GLY A 59 -14.60 1.15 8.44
CA GLY A 59 -13.70 0.02 8.60
C GLY A 59 -12.39 0.29 9.32
N SER A 60 -11.59 -0.75 9.46
CA SER A 60 -10.34 -0.72 10.22
C SER A 60 -9.16 -0.19 9.40
N SER A 61 -9.20 -0.31 8.08
CA SER A 61 -8.16 0.26 7.22
C SER A 61 -8.66 0.41 5.79
N TRP A 62 -8.36 1.54 5.18
CA TRP A 62 -8.65 1.88 3.80
C TRP A 62 -7.57 2.83 3.26
N PRO A 63 -7.07 2.58 2.09
CA PRO A 63 -6.65 1.32 1.48
C PRO A 63 -5.39 0.75 2.14
N GLY A 64 -5.09 1.22 3.35
CA GLY A 64 -3.87 0.93 4.07
C GLY A 64 -3.62 -0.57 4.28
N GLN A 65 -2.35 -0.90 4.30
CA GLN A 65 -1.84 -2.20 4.66
C GLN A 65 -1.40 -2.16 6.12
N PRO A 66 -1.65 -3.18 6.95
CA PRO A 66 -1.01 -3.26 8.26
C PRO A 66 0.51 -3.37 8.11
N SER A 67 1.27 -2.77 9.01
CA SER A 67 2.70 -3.08 9.15
C SER A 67 2.88 -4.16 10.19
N VAL A 68 3.79 -5.08 9.94
CA VAL A 68 3.97 -6.26 10.76
C VAL A 68 5.45 -6.51 11.03
N ASP A 69 5.80 -6.80 12.26
CA ASP A 69 7.07 -7.42 12.63
C ASP A 69 6.85 -8.79 13.30
N GLU A 70 7.89 -9.45 13.77
CA GLU A 70 7.78 -10.79 14.36
C GLU A 70 6.84 -10.88 15.57
N LYS A 71 6.60 -9.74 16.25
CA LYS A 71 5.85 -9.70 17.51
C LYS A 71 4.51 -8.98 17.37
N HIS A 72 4.45 -7.94 16.55
CA HIS A 72 3.32 -7.01 16.57
C HIS A 72 2.80 -6.71 15.17
N VAL A 73 1.51 -6.35 15.14
CA VAL A 73 0.81 -5.79 13.99
C VAL A 73 0.38 -4.37 14.32
N TYR A 74 0.70 -3.42 13.43
CA TYR A 74 0.36 -2.01 13.58
C TYR A 74 -0.56 -1.58 12.44
N PHE A 75 -1.63 -0.88 12.75
CA PHE A 75 -2.56 -0.39 11.73
C PHE A 75 -3.32 0.85 12.19
N GLY A 76 -3.60 1.73 11.25
CA GLY A 76 -4.52 2.84 11.42
C GLY A 76 -5.97 2.40 11.24
N SER A 77 -6.90 3.13 11.83
CA SER A 77 -8.32 2.82 11.77
C SER A 77 -9.16 4.08 11.52
N ALA A 78 -10.30 3.89 10.89
CA ALA A 78 -11.30 4.95 10.66
C ALA A 78 -11.94 5.46 11.96
N ASP A 79 -11.71 4.82 13.11
CA ASP A 79 -12.14 5.31 14.42
C ASP A 79 -11.16 6.33 15.04
N GLY A 80 -10.14 6.75 14.26
CA GLY A 80 -9.14 7.72 14.71
C GLY A 80 -8.14 7.14 15.71
N ARG A 81 -7.79 5.87 15.57
CA ARG A 81 -6.78 5.22 16.41
C ARG A 81 -5.74 4.50 15.60
N LEU A 82 -4.53 4.60 16.09
CA LEU A 82 -3.43 3.71 15.75
C LEU A 82 -3.42 2.57 16.76
N TYR A 83 -3.38 1.35 16.28
CA TYR A 83 -3.41 0.13 17.08
C TYR A 83 -2.09 -0.63 16.98
N CYS A 84 -1.68 -1.25 18.07
CA CYS A 84 -0.65 -2.27 18.14
C CYS A 84 -1.25 -3.53 18.77
N LEU A 85 -1.21 -4.64 18.04
CA LEU A 85 -1.68 -5.93 18.50
C LEU A 85 -0.52 -6.92 18.56
N ASP A 86 -0.61 -7.92 19.45
CA ASP A 86 0.25 -9.09 19.42
C ASP A 86 -0.03 -9.90 18.14
N ALA A 87 0.98 -10.16 17.33
CA ALA A 87 0.84 -10.87 16.06
C ALA A 87 0.43 -12.34 16.22
N LYS A 88 0.66 -12.93 17.39
CA LYS A 88 0.36 -14.33 17.68
C LYS A 88 -1.14 -14.58 17.86
N ASP A 89 -1.80 -13.75 18.66
CA ASP A 89 -3.17 -14.00 19.12
C ASP A 89 -4.14 -12.81 18.92
N GLY A 90 -3.64 -11.64 18.42
CA GLY A 90 -4.45 -10.47 18.15
C GLY A 90 -4.82 -9.67 19.39
N SER A 91 -4.24 -9.96 20.57
CA SER A 91 -4.49 -9.19 21.77
C SER A 91 -3.97 -7.75 21.67
N LEU A 92 -4.71 -6.79 22.25
CA LEU A 92 -4.33 -5.38 22.24
C LEU A 92 -3.11 -5.15 23.12
N VAL A 93 -2.05 -4.59 22.54
CA VAL A 93 -0.83 -4.18 23.28
C VAL A 93 -0.97 -2.72 23.72
N TRP A 94 -1.20 -1.83 22.75
CA TRP A 94 -1.47 -0.41 23.01
C TRP A 94 -2.30 0.21 21.89
N THR A 95 -2.84 1.40 22.15
CA THR A 95 -3.51 2.23 21.16
C THR A 95 -3.20 3.70 21.38
N TYR A 96 -3.01 4.46 20.29
CA TYR A 96 -2.83 5.91 20.31
C TYR A 96 -4.03 6.58 19.62
N LYS A 97 -4.64 7.57 20.27
CA LYS A 97 -5.81 8.31 19.75
C LYS A 97 -5.33 9.53 18.96
N THR A 98 -5.79 9.66 17.73
CA THR A 98 -5.66 10.83 16.86
C THR A 98 -6.96 11.63 16.81
N GLU A 99 -6.95 12.78 16.15
CA GLU A 99 -8.15 13.64 16.06
C GLU A 99 -9.07 13.21 14.91
N ASP A 100 -8.55 12.48 13.90
CA ASP A 100 -9.33 11.93 12.78
C ASP A 100 -8.82 10.54 12.38
N SER A 101 -9.39 9.98 11.30
CA SER A 101 -9.09 8.67 10.74
C SER A 101 -7.62 8.54 10.29
N LEU A 102 -7.09 7.31 10.35
CA LEU A 102 -5.79 6.96 9.77
C LEU A 102 -6.02 5.89 8.69
N LYS A 103 -5.76 6.23 7.45
CA LYS A 103 -5.92 5.33 6.30
C LYS A 103 -4.59 4.77 5.79
N ALA A 104 -3.50 5.54 5.95
CA ALA A 104 -2.18 5.17 5.49
C ALA A 104 -1.59 3.97 6.26
N THR A 105 -0.68 3.25 5.61
CA THR A 105 0.13 2.22 6.26
C THR A 105 1.11 2.85 7.23
N PRO A 106 1.12 2.49 8.52
CA PRO A 106 2.15 2.93 9.44
C PRO A 106 3.53 2.40 9.02
N THR A 107 4.57 3.21 9.14
CA THR A 107 5.94 2.84 8.75
C THR A 107 6.77 2.51 9.98
N ILE A 108 7.27 1.27 10.08
CA ILE A 108 8.18 0.82 11.15
C ILE A 108 9.62 1.20 10.79
N VAL A 109 10.31 1.89 11.69
CA VAL A 109 11.74 2.19 11.58
C VAL A 109 12.41 2.12 12.95
N GLY A 110 13.22 1.09 13.18
CA GLY A 110 13.80 0.83 14.52
C GLY A 110 12.72 0.72 15.60
N ASP A 111 12.81 1.55 16.64
CA ASP A 111 11.83 1.64 17.73
C ASP A 111 10.75 2.71 17.48
N ARG A 112 10.65 3.24 16.28
CA ARG A 112 9.68 4.27 15.89
C ARG A 112 8.65 3.75 14.92
N LEU A 113 7.46 4.34 14.98
CA LEU A 113 6.36 4.13 14.08
C LEU A 113 5.92 5.48 13.52
N ILE A 114 5.94 5.64 12.20
CA ILE A 114 5.47 6.85 11.53
C ILE A 114 4.07 6.59 11.01
N ALA A 115 3.11 7.42 11.39
CA ALA A 115 1.72 7.32 10.98
C ALA A 115 1.23 8.64 10.39
N SER A 116 0.39 8.54 9.36
CA SER A 116 -0.23 9.69 8.68
C SER A 116 -1.72 9.74 9.01
N GLY A 117 -2.26 10.92 9.26
CA GLY A 117 -3.64 11.12 9.66
C GLY A 117 -4.40 12.11 8.79
N LEU A 118 -5.72 11.91 8.68
CA LEU A 118 -6.64 12.85 8.04
C LEU A 118 -6.86 14.13 8.88
N ASP A 119 -6.33 14.15 10.08
CA ASP A 119 -6.27 15.32 10.97
C ASP A 119 -5.12 16.27 10.64
N HIS A 120 -4.50 16.10 9.47
CA HIS A 120 -3.41 16.92 8.94
C HIS A 120 -2.08 16.75 9.68
N TYR A 121 -1.85 15.61 10.34
CA TYR A 121 -0.59 15.37 11.06
C TYR A 121 0.13 14.12 10.58
N ILE A 122 1.46 14.23 10.58
CA ILE A 122 2.38 13.08 10.63
C ILE A 122 2.80 12.90 12.08
N TYR A 123 2.69 11.68 12.57
CA TYR A 123 3.02 11.27 13.93
C TYR A 123 4.26 10.39 13.94
N CYS A 124 5.16 10.63 14.88
CA CYS A 124 6.18 9.68 15.26
C CYS A 124 5.87 9.16 16.67
N ILE A 125 5.66 7.86 16.75
CA ILE A 125 5.23 7.16 17.96
C ILE A 125 6.36 6.19 18.37
N ASP A 126 6.65 6.07 19.66
CA ASP A 126 7.45 4.95 20.19
C ASP A 126 6.68 3.64 19.92
N LYS A 127 7.26 2.78 19.12
CA LYS A 127 6.65 1.54 18.64
C LYS A 127 6.30 0.58 19.78
N ASN A 128 7.08 0.59 20.87
CA ASN A 128 6.94 -0.37 21.97
C ASN A 128 5.88 0.07 22.99
N THR A 129 5.73 1.39 23.18
CA THR A 129 4.86 1.96 24.22
C THR A 129 3.61 2.66 23.71
N GLY A 130 3.57 3.02 22.42
CA GLY A 130 2.51 3.84 21.84
C GLY A 130 2.57 5.31 22.26
N THR A 131 3.70 5.77 22.80
CA THR A 131 3.88 7.16 23.27
C THR A 131 4.26 8.07 22.11
N LEU A 132 3.64 9.25 22.03
CA LEU A 132 4.01 10.28 21.05
C LEU A 132 5.44 10.78 21.32
N LEU A 133 6.29 10.73 20.30
CA LEU A 133 7.63 11.32 20.31
C LEU A 133 7.60 12.75 19.77
N TRP A 134 7.00 12.92 18.59
CA TRP A 134 6.76 14.22 17.97
C TRP A 134 5.63 14.10 16.92
N LYS A 135 5.08 15.24 16.51
CA LYS A 135 4.15 15.33 15.37
C LYS A 135 4.44 16.56 14.52
N TYR A 136 4.18 16.46 13.21
CA TYR A 136 4.36 17.55 12.27
C TYR A 136 3.03 17.86 11.59
N GLN A 137 2.64 19.14 11.49
CA GLN A 137 1.39 19.57 10.88
C GLN A 137 1.59 19.91 9.40
N THR A 138 0.77 19.33 8.54
CA THR A 138 0.64 19.64 7.10
C THR A 138 -0.47 20.65 6.85
N GLY A 139 -0.61 21.11 5.60
CA GLY A 139 -1.66 22.04 5.24
C GLY A 139 -3.04 21.40 5.03
N PHE A 140 -3.09 20.07 4.81
CA PHE A 140 -4.31 19.30 4.59
C PHE A 140 -4.08 17.82 4.95
N GLU A 141 -5.02 16.93 4.64
CA GLU A 141 -4.98 15.50 4.94
C GLU A 141 -3.73 14.79 4.39
N VAL A 142 -3.34 13.68 5.02
CA VAL A 142 -2.24 12.84 4.55
C VAL A 142 -2.69 11.39 4.50
N ASP A 143 -3.09 10.94 3.31
CA ASP A 143 -3.45 9.56 2.99
C ASP A 143 -2.25 8.74 2.51
N CYS A 144 -1.22 9.41 2.04
CA CYS A 144 0.01 8.80 1.56
C CYS A 144 0.74 8.04 2.67
N SER A 145 1.10 6.80 2.38
CA SER A 145 1.99 6.02 3.27
C SER A 145 3.42 6.51 3.14
N SER A 146 4.01 6.94 4.26
CA SER A 146 5.38 7.46 4.30
C SER A 146 6.43 6.39 3.97
N ALA A 147 7.63 6.83 3.59
CA ALA A 147 8.83 6.00 3.54
C ALA A 147 9.95 6.66 4.33
N VAL A 148 10.80 5.84 4.96
CA VAL A 148 11.97 6.32 5.69
C VAL A 148 13.24 5.79 5.02
N ILE A 149 14.12 6.71 4.64
CA ILE A 149 15.39 6.43 3.96
C ILE A 149 16.45 7.38 4.55
N ASP A 150 17.58 6.85 4.98
CA ASP A 150 18.71 7.63 5.48
C ASP A 150 18.31 8.70 6.52
N ASN A 151 17.55 8.29 7.53
CA ASN A 151 17.05 9.15 8.62
C ASN A 151 16.14 10.32 8.17
N ARG A 152 15.52 10.19 6.99
CA ARG A 152 14.56 11.14 6.42
C ARG A 152 13.23 10.47 6.15
N ILE A 153 12.15 11.17 6.47
CA ILE A 153 10.78 10.74 6.21
C ILE A 153 10.27 11.47 4.97
N TYR A 154 9.74 10.70 4.02
CA TYR A 154 9.16 11.23 2.79
C TYR A 154 7.69 10.87 2.70
N PHE A 155 6.85 11.78 2.22
CA PHE A 155 5.41 11.56 1.98
C PHE A 155 4.82 12.64 1.07
N GLY A 156 3.72 12.31 0.38
CA GLY A 156 2.86 13.26 -0.32
C GLY A 156 1.72 13.70 0.60
N GLY A 157 1.23 14.93 0.42
CA GLY A 157 0.06 15.45 1.12
C GLY A 157 -1.01 15.92 0.14
N GLU A 158 -2.27 15.90 0.56
CA GLU A 158 -3.37 16.42 -0.25
C GLU A 158 -3.36 17.95 -0.35
N ASP A 159 -2.55 18.65 0.47
CA ASP A 159 -2.23 20.06 0.26
C ASP A 159 -1.39 20.33 -0.99
N GLY A 160 -0.95 19.25 -1.64
CA GLY A 160 -0.27 19.27 -2.93
C GLY A 160 1.25 19.36 -2.86
N TYR A 161 1.85 19.14 -1.70
CA TYR A 161 3.30 19.15 -1.53
C TYR A 161 3.86 17.76 -1.24
N PHE A 162 5.03 17.46 -1.78
CA PHE A 162 5.83 16.32 -1.37
C PHE A 162 6.85 16.79 -0.32
N TYR A 163 6.89 16.11 0.81
CA TYR A 163 7.62 16.51 2.00
C TYR A 163 8.82 15.62 2.29
N CYS A 164 9.86 16.23 2.87
CA CYS A 164 10.97 15.53 3.50
C CYS A 164 11.18 16.10 4.91
N LEU A 165 11.03 15.25 5.93
CA LEU A 165 11.27 15.59 7.34
C LEU A 165 12.46 14.81 7.89
N ASN A 166 13.07 15.36 8.95
CA ASN A 166 14.05 14.64 9.75
C ASN A 166 13.33 13.62 10.66
N LEU A 167 13.83 12.38 10.71
CA LEU A 167 13.22 11.30 11.50
C LEU A 167 13.35 11.56 13.03
N GLU A 168 14.41 12.22 13.49
CA GLU A 168 14.66 12.36 14.93
C GLU A 168 13.71 13.33 15.62
N ASP A 169 13.42 14.46 14.99
CA ASP A 169 12.68 15.58 15.59
C ASP A 169 11.47 16.06 14.77
N GLY A 170 11.23 15.49 13.58
CA GLY A 170 10.16 15.91 12.68
C GLY A 170 10.39 17.25 12.00
N ALA A 171 11.59 17.84 12.08
CA ALA A 171 11.89 19.11 11.45
C ALA A 171 11.81 19.02 9.93
N LEU A 172 11.20 20.05 9.30
CA LEU A 172 11.13 20.13 7.85
C LEU A 172 12.53 20.31 7.25
N ILE A 173 12.93 19.38 6.37
CA ILE A 173 14.16 19.51 5.58
C ILE A 173 13.83 20.27 4.29
N TYR A 174 12.82 19.82 3.54
CA TYR A 174 12.28 20.54 2.41
C TYR A 174 10.82 20.10 2.13
N LYS A 175 10.11 20.91 1.38
CA LYS A 175 8.93 20.51 0.62
C LYS A 175 9.02 21.07 -0.80
N THR A 176 8.41 20.39 -1.75
CA THR A 176 8.42 20.78 -3.16
C THR A 176 7.63 22.08 -3.39
N GLU A 177 7.65 22.60 -4.61
CA GLU A 177 6.55 23.43 -5.09
C GLU A 177 5.23 22.64 -5.09
N ARG A 178 4.11 23.31 -5.26
CA ARG A 178 2.80 22.64 -5.27
C ARG A 178 2.60 21.84 -6.55
N LEU A 179 2.59 20.51 -6.42
CA LEU A 179 2.48 19.57 -7.54
C LEU A 179 1.01 19.22 -7.86
N GLY A 180 0.15 19.14 -6.85
CA GLY A 180 -1.24 18.68 -6.88
C GLY A 180 -1.53 17.74 -5.72
N SER A 181 -2.80 17.57 -5.34
CA SER A 181 -3.21 16.64 -4.28
C SER A 181 -2.69 15.22 -4.56
N MET A 182 -2.18 14.55 -3.52
CA MET A 182 -1.57 13.22 -3.58
C MET A 182 -2.21 12.32 -2.52
N GLU A 183 -3.15 11.48 -2.94
CA GLU A 183 -3.76 10.44 -2.10
C GLU A 183 -2.96 9.15 -2.16
N GLY A 184 -2.51 8.77 -3.34
CA GLY A 184 -1.68 7.59 -3.56
C GLY A 184 -0.31 7.70 -2.89
N SER A 185 0.26 6.56 -2.56
CA SER A 185 1.64 6.52 -2.08
C SER A 185 2.64 6.63 -3.23
N PHE A 186 3.91 6.70 -2.93
CA PHE A 186 5.00 6.81 -3.89
C PHE A 186 5.95 5.62 -3.79
N SER A 187 6.76 5.42 -4.81
CA SER A 187 7.88 4.48 -4.80
C SER A 187 9.20 5.20 -5.00
N VAL A 188 10.28 4.57 -4.54
CA VAL A 188 11.64 5.11 -4.64
C VAL A 188 12.55 4.13 -5.36
N ALA A 189 13.26 4.63 -6.36
CA ALA A 189 14.33 3.92 -7.04
C ALA A 189 15.39 4.90 -7.52
N ASP A 190 16.67 4.52 -7.43
CA ASP A 190 17.82 5.29 -7.93
C ASP A 190 17.84 6.75 -7.46
N GLY A 191 17.52 7.00 -6.18
CA GLY A 191 17.50 8.34 -5.60
C GLY A 191 16.36 9.23 -6.10
N ARG A 192 15.33 8.65 -6.71
CA ARG A 192 14.15 9.33 -7.25
C ARG A 192 12.87 8.81 -6.62
N ALA A 193 11.89 9.69 -6.43
CA ALA A 193 10.53 9.33 -6.02
C ALA A 193 9.59 9.46 -7.22
N TYR A 194 8.65 8.51 -7.33
CA TYR A 194 7.61 8.47 -8.38
C TYR A 194 6.25 8.51 -7.71
N ILE A 195 5.44 9.53 -8.04
CA ILE A 195 4.13 9.76 -7.40
C ILE A 195 3.10 10.29 -8.38
N GLY A 196 1.88 9.75 -8.31
CA GLY A 196 0.71 10.25 -9.03
C GLY A 196 0.02 11.38 -8.28
N THR A 197 -0.83 12.13 -8.98
CA THR A 197 -1.68 13.18 -8.41
C THR A 197 -3.11 13.05 -8.89
N GLU A 198 -4.07 13.59 -8.13
CA GLU A 198 -5.49 13.66 -8.53
C GLU A 198 -5.71 14.41 -9.86
N ARG A 199 -4.83 15.33 -10.21
CA ARG A 199 -4.90 16.06 -11.50
C ARG A 199 -4.48 15.21 -12.70
N GLY A 200 -4.03 13.98 -12.45
CA GLY A 200 -3.61 13.05 -13.49
C GLY A 200 -2.20 13.30 -14.01
N ASP A 201 -1.33 13.76 -13.16
CA ASP A 201 0.10 13.91 -13.43
C ASP A 201 0.89 12.81 -12.70
N LEU A 202 1.91 12.26 -13.35
CA LEU A 202 2.93 11.41 -12.74
C LEU A 202 4.23 12.20 -12.66
N PHE A 203 4.75 12.39 -11.46
CA PHE A 203 6.02 13.07 -11.22
C PHE A 203 7.14 12.08 -10.93
N CYS A 204 8.32 12.37 -11.45
CA CYS A 204 9.60 11.87 -10.98
C CYS A 204 10.33 13.00 -10.29
N LEU A 205 10.60 12.85 -9.00
CA LEU A 205 11.24 13.84 -8.16
C LEU A 205 12.65 13.37 -7.76
N ASN A 206 13.59 14.29 -7.68
CA ASN A 206 14.88 14.03 -7.05
C ASN A 206 14.68 13.95 -5.53
N LEU A 207 15.04 12.84 -4.92
CA LEU A 207 14.82 12.60 -3.49
C LEU A 207 15.72 13.49 -2.58
N ALA A 208 16.83 14.01 -3.11
CA ALA A 208 17.75 14.82 -2.32
C ALA A 208 17.19 16.22 -1.98
N ASP A 209 16.42 16.83 -2.92
CA ASP A 209 15.98 18.22 -2.82
C ASP A 209 14.52 18.46 -3.25
N GLY A 210 13.81 17.42 -3.72
CA GLY A 210 12.43 17.52 -4.17
C GLY A 210 12.23 18.15 -5.55
N SER A 211 13.29 18.45 -6.30
CA SER A 211 13.19 19.02 -7.64
C SER A 211 12.57 18.04 -8.63
N THR A 212 11.73 18.54 -9.54
CA THR A 212 11.11 17.72 -10.59
C THR A 212 12.15 17.34 -11.64
N VAL A 213 12.37 16.04 -11.83
CA VAL A 213 13.23 15.48 -12.90
C VAL A 213 12.46 15.43 -14.21
N TRP A 214 11.26 14.87 -14.18
CA TRP A 214 10.32 14.86 -15.29
C TRP A 214 8.87 14.73 -14.77
N LYS A 215 7.94 15.05 -15.66
CA LYS A 215 6.51 14.95 -15.45
C LYS A 215 5.86 14.30 -16.66
N ALA A 216 4.95 13.36 -16.45
CA ALA A 216 4.16 12.71 -17.50
C ALA A 216 2.66 12.90 -17.24
N LEU A 217 1.86 12.96 -18.31
CA LEU A 217 0.41 13.10 -18.21
C LEU A 217 -0.25 11.71 -18.24
N ILE A 218 -1.00 11.39 -17.18
CA ILE A 218 -1.91 10.25 -17.09
C ILE A 218 -3.31 10.65 -17.56
N GLY A 219 -3.73 11.89 -17.24
CA GLY A 219 -5.00 12.49 -17.66
C GLY A 219 -6.21 12.07 -16.85
N ALA A 220 -6.02 11.46 -15.71
CA ALA A 220 -7.05 11.12 -14.72
C ALA A 220 -6.40 10.92 -13.36
N ASP A 221 -7.20 11.01 -12.31
CA ASP A 221 -6.83 10.77 -10.94
C ASP A 221 -6.07 9.45 -10.75
N SER A 222 -4.95 9.48 -10.04
CA SER A 222 -4.04 8.35 -9.85
C SER A 222 -3.68 8.14 -8.39
N ASP A 223 -4.51 7.38 -7.67
CA ASP A 223 -4.26 6.90 -6.30
C ASP A 223 -3.34 5.67 -6.26
N SER A 224 -3.10 5.12 -7.43
CA SER A 224 -2.20 3.97 -7.61
C SER A 224 -0.76 4.35 -7.28
N THR A 225 -0.14 3.66 -6.32
CA THR A 225 1.29 3.79 -6.05
C THR A 225 2.08 3.26 -7.24
N PRO A 226 2.95 4.06 -7.87
CA PRO A 226 3.75 3.59 -8.99
C PRO A 226 4.69 2.44 -8.59
N ALA A 227 4.92 1.48 -9.49
CA ALA A 227 5.94 0.44 -9.33
C ALA A 227 7.09 0.69 -10.31
N VAL A 228 8.32 0.47 -9.85
CA VAL A 228 9.53 0.61 -10.70
C VAL A 228 10.13 -0.77 -10.92
N TYR A 229 10.32 -1.13 -12.19
CA TYR A 229 10.88 -2.42 -12.57
C TYR A 229 11.62 -2.32 -13.91
N GLU A 230 12.89 -2.74 -13.94
CA GLU A 230 13.75 -2.81 -15.14
C GLU A 230 13.72 -1.54 -16.01
N GLY A 231 13.97 -0.37 -15.39
CA GLY A 231 14.04 0.92 -16.11
C GLY A 231 12.67 1.46 -16.57
N LYS A 232 11.58 0.94 -16.04
CA LYS A 232 10.21 1.37 -16.34
C LYS A 232 9.43 1.71 -15.07
N VAL A 233 8.47 2.61 -15.22
CA VAL A 233 7.53 3.02 -14.17
C VAL A 233 6.13 2.62 -14.59
N TYR A 234 5.44 1.85 -13.75
CA TYR A 234 4.09 1.36 -13.98
C TYR A 234 3.14 2.03 -12.99
N THR A 235 2.00 2.50 -13.45
CA THR A 235 0.94 3.05 -12.61
C THR A 235 -0.43 2.81 -13.24
N ALA A 236 -1.49 3.17 -12.53
CA ALA A 236 -2.84 3.09 -13.05
C ALA A 236 -3.67 4.30 -12.59
N ALA A 237 -4.87 4.46 -13.13
CA ALA A 237 -5.71 5.59 -12.80
C ALA A 237 -7.21 5.27 -12.88
N GLU A 238 -8.02 6.18 -12.35
CA GLU A 238 -9.48 6.08 -12.36
C GLU A 238 -10.11 6.03 -13.76
N ASN A 239 -9.38 6.42 -14.80
CA ASN A 239 -9.84 6.22 -16.18
C ASN A 239 -9.74 4.78 -16.66
N GLY A 240 -9.29 3.85 -15.79
CA GLY A 240 -9.20 2.41 -16.05
C GLY A 240 -8.05 2.00 -16.95
N TYR A 241 -7.06 2.84 -17.12
CA TYR A 241 -5.84 2.46 -17.82
C TYR A 241 -4.72 2.08 -16.85
N VAL A 242 -3.96 1.06 -17.24
CA VAL A 242 -2.61 0.78 -16.73
C VAL A 242 -1.62 1.40 -17.69
N TYR A 243 -0.63 2.07 -17.15
CA TYR A 243 0.40 2.80 -17.90
C TYR A 243 1.78 2.27 -17.61
N CYS A 244 2.65 2.29 -18.61
CA CYS A 244 4.08 2.04 -18.47
C CYS A 244 4.86 3.18 -19.11
N PHE A 245 5.72 3.81 -18.34
CA PHE A 245 6.58 4.91 -18.74
C PHE A 245 8.05 4.52 -18.67
N ASN A 246 8.89 5.17 -19.45
CA ASN A 246 10.33 5.09 -19.34
C ASN A 246 10.77 5.78 -18.03
N GLN A 247 11.57 5.10 -17.21
CA GLN A 247 12.03 5.61 -15.92
C GLN A 247 12.92 6.85 -16.04
N THR A 248 13.67 6.99 -17.14
CA THR A 248 14.66 8.06 -17.32
C THR A 248 14.03 9.39 -17.67
N ASP A 249 13.06 9.40 -18.59
CA ASP A 249 12.50 10.60 -19.22
C ASP A 249 10.99 10.74 -19.16
N GLY A 250 10.28 9.74 -18.60
CA GLY A 250 8.82 9.77 -18.45
C GLY A 250 8.04 9.57 -19.76
N GLN A 251 8.68 9.16 -20.85
CA GLN A 251 7.97 8.86 -22.09
C GLN A 251 7.06 7.64 -21.94
N LEU A 252 5.82 7.73 -22.45
CA LEU A 252 4.89 6.61 -22.47
C LEU A 252 5.40 5.51 -23.39
N ILE A 253 5.56 4.29 -22.84
CA ILE A 253 5.94 3.10 -23.60
C ILE A 253 4.68 2.37 -24.08
N TRP A 254 3.75 2.07 -23.18
CA TRP A 254 2.48 1.46 -23.50
C TRP A 254 1.41 1.82 -22.46
N LYS A 255 0.16 1.64 -22.84
CA LYS A 255 -0.98 1.66 -21.93
C LYS A 255 -1.98 0.56 -22.28
N TYR A 256 -2.62 -0.01 -21.26
CA TYR A 256 -3.65 -1.04 -21.39
C TYR A 256 -4.96 -0.55 -20.77
N LYS A 257 -6.07 -0.68 -21.47
CA LYS A 257 -7.39 -0.36 -20.93
C LYS A 257 -8.04 -1.61 -20.35
N ALA A 258 -8.38 -1.59 -19.06
CA ALA A 258 -9.18 -2.65 -18.44
C ALA A 258 -10.54 -2.77 -19.14
N GLU A 259 -10.99 -4.02 -19.39
CA GLU A 259 -12.23 -4.30 -20.10
C GLU A 259 -13.45 -3.88 -19.29
N GLY A 260 -14.49 -3.43 -19.97
CA GLY A 260 -15.87 -3.37 -19.51
C GLY A 260 -16.14 -2.58 -18.24
N GLY A 261 -17.04 -1.69 -18.32
CA GLY A 261 -17.56 -0.81 -17.27
C GLY A 261 -17.69 0.60 -17.81
N THR A 262 -18.87 1.14 -17.72
CA THR A 262 -19.13 2.56 -17.98
C THR A 262 -19.31 3.25 -16.65
N GLY A 263 -18.50 4.28 -16.39
CA GLY A 263 -18.53 5.08 -15.17
C GLY A 263 -17.33 4.86 -14.25
N LYS A 264 -17.00 5.88 -13.47
CA LYS A 264 -15.84 5.95 -12.57
C LYS A 264 -15.70 4.72 -11.66
N GLU A 265 -16.80 4.29 -11.03
CA GLU A 265 -16.80 3.15 -10.10
C GLU A 265 -16.72 1.77 -10.78
N LYS A 266 -16.98 1.67 -12.09
CA LYS A 266 -17.03 0.38 -12.78
C LYS A 266 -15.83 0.08 -13.66
N SER A 267 -14.97 1.05 -13.91
CA SER A 267 -13.79 0.90 -14.77
C SER A 267 -12.50 1.47 -14.19
N GLY A 268 -12.56 2.19 -13.08
CA GLY A 268 -11.40 2.78 -12.43
C GLY A 268 -10.43 1.73 -11.89
N ILE A 269 -9.18 2.11 -11.76
CA ILE A 269 -8.15 1.29 -11.13
C ILE A 269 -7.52 2.11 -10.01
N TRP A 270 -7.81 1.71 -8.76
CA TRP A 270 -7.22 2.28 -7.55
C TRP A 270 -6.07 1.42 -7.02
N ALA A 271 -6.07 0.12 -7.34
CA ALA A 271 -5.01 -0.79 -6.96
C ALA A 271 -3.65 -0.36 -7.52
N SER A 272 -2.59 -0.66 -6.78
CA SER A 272 -1.22 -0.44 -7.24
C SER A 272 -0.72 -1.66 -8.03
N PRO A 273 0.06 -1.48 -9.11
CA PRO A 273 0.61 -2.59 -9.85
C PRO A 273 1.69 -3.31 -9.05
N ILE A 274 1.66 -4.64 -9.09
CA ILE A 274 2.73 -5.53 -8.63
C ILE A 274 3.51 -6.00 -9.84
N VAL A 275 4.78 -5.65 -9.92
CA VAL A 275 5.61 -5.99 -11.09
C VAL A 275 6.75 -6.92 -10.68
N VAL A 276 6.70 -8.15 -11.17
CA VAL A 276 7.67 -9.21 -10.83
C VAL A 276 7.81 -10.15 -12.03
N ASN A 277 9.03 -10.59 -12.31
CA ASN A 277 9.33 -11.60 -13.33
C ASN A 277 8.73 -11.28 -14.72
N GLY A 278 8.82 -10.01 -15.15
CA GLY A 278 8.30 -9.56 -16.43
C GLY A 278 6.78 -9.52 -16.54
N ARG A 279 6.05 -9.56 -15.41
CA ARG A 279 4.58 -9.52 -15.36
C ARG A 279 4.09 -8.39 -14.46
N VAL A 280 2.97 -7.76 -14.85
CA VAL A 280 2.24 -6.75 -14.07
C VAL A 280 0.94 -7.37 -13.61
N HIS A 281 0.72 -7.42 -12.30
CA HIS A 281 -0.53 -7.89 -11.69
C HIS A 281 -1.28 -6.68 -11.12
N ILE A 282 -2.55 -6.51 -11.46
CA ILE A 282 -3.34 -5.36 -11.02
C ILE A 282 -4.83 -5.64 -10.95
N GLY A 283 -5.46 -5.26 -9.84
CA GLY A 283 -6.89 -5.33 -9.63
C GLY A 283 -7.64 -4.15 -10.25
N SER A 284 -8.90 -4.34 -10.60
CA SER A 284 -9.74 -3.31 -11.19
C SER A 284 -11.15 -3.32 -10.63
N SER A 285 -11.84 -2.19 -10.71
CA SER A 285 -13.25 -2.04 -10.30
C SER A 285 -14.22 -2.85 -11.13
N ASN A 286 -13.80 -3.38 -12.28
CA ASN A 286 -14.65 -4.32 -13.05
C ASN A 286 -14.67 -5.73 -12.45
N GLY A 287 -13.96 -5.96 -11.34
CA GLY A 287 -13.88 -7.24 -10.64
C GLY A 287 -12.85 -8.21 -11.20
N TYR A 288 -12.01 -7.79 -12.15
CA TYR A 288 -10.91 -8.61 -12.64
C TYR A 288 -9.59 -8.25 -12.00
N LEU A 289 -8.81 -9.27 -11.66
CA LEU A 289 -7.37 -9.18 -11.50
C LEU A 289 -6.72 -9.53 -12.84
N TYR A 290 -5.93 -8.62 -13.37
CA TYR A 290 -5.21 -8.79 -14.63
C TYR A 290 -3.75 -9.17 -14.39
N CYS A 291 -3.22 -10.05 -15.23
CA CYS A 291 -1.80 -10.26 -15.43
C CYS A 291 -1.43 -9.82 -16.84
N LEU A 292 -0.57 -8.83 -16.95
CA LEU A 292 -0.09 -8.29 -18.23
C LEU A 292 1.40 -8.56 -18.37
N THR A 293 1.89 -8.60 -19.62
CA THR A 293 3.34 -8.58 -19.86
C THR A 293 3.91 -7.20 -19.54
N ALA A 294 5.03 -7.13 -18.83
CA ALA A 294 5.64 -5.88 -18.41
C ALA A 294 6.25 -5.07 -19.58
N ASP A 295 6.62 -5.73 -20.66
CA ASP A 295 7.24 -5.09 -21.84
C ASP A 295 6.24 -4.44 -22.79
N LYS A 296 5.03 -5.03 -22.94
CA LYS A 296 4.03 -4.62 -23.96
C LYS A 296 2.63 -4.35 -23.42
N GLY A 297 2.33 -4.75 -22.17
CA GLY A 297 0.98 -4.61 -21.61
C GLY A 297 -0.05 -5.58 -22.22
N GLU A 298 0.39 -6.71 -22.81
CA GLU A 298 -0.49 -7.74 -23.35
C GLU A 298 -1.04 -8.63 -22.23
N VAL A 299 -2.32 -9.02 -22.33
CA VAL A 299 -2.94 -9.88 -21.32
C VAL A 299 -2.36 -11.28 -21.38
N VAL A 300 -1.84 -11.76 -20.25
CA VAL A 300 -1.37 -13.14 -20.05
C VAL A 300 -2.53 -14.00 -19.54
N TRP A 301 -3.19 -13.53 -18.49
CA TRP A 301 -4.39 -14.13 -17.93
C TRP A 301 -5.20 -13.06 -17.17
N LYS A 302 -6.46 -13.39 -16.87
CA LYS A 302 -7.31 -12.61 -15.97
C LYS A 302 -8.12 -13.54 -15.06
N TYR A 303 -8.30 -13.13 -13.81
CA TYR A 303 -9.11 -13.83 -12.81
C TYR A 303 -10.32 -12.98 -12.46
N GLN A 304 -11.53 -13.59 -12.44
CA GLN A 304 -12.77 -12.91 -12.03
C GLN A 304 -13.02 -13.12 -10.55
N ALA A 305 -12.96 -12.05 -9.76
CA ALA A 305 -13.35 -12.04 -8.35
C ALA A 305 -14.88 -11.96 -8.18
N LYS A 306 -15.33 -12.01 -6.92
CA LYS A 306 -16.77 -11.91 -6.57
C LYS A 306 -17.25 -10.45 -6.54
N GLY A 307 -16.33 -9.50 -6.39
CA GLY A 307 -16.58 -8.06 -6.33
C GLY A 307 -15.43 -7.24 -6.93
N MET A 308 -15.54 -5.92 -6.87
CA MET A 308 -14.50 -4.99 -7.32
C MET A 308 -13.21 -5.19 -6.51
N ILE A 309 -12.05 -5.04 -7.15
CA ILE A 309 -10.74 -5.17 -6.52
C ILE A 309 -10.10 -3.78 -6.48
N TRP A 310 -10.06 -3.17 -5.28
CA TRP A 310 -9.46 -1.87 -5.05
C TRP A 310 -8.13 -1.97 -4.30
N GLY A 311 -8.00 -2.96 -3.42
CA GLY A 311 -6.74 -3.25 -2.74
C GLY A 311 -5.68 -3.81 -3.69
N THR A 312 -4.44 -3.57 -3.35
CA THR A 312 -3.30 -4.16 -4.06
C THR A 312 -3.18 -5.65 -3.72
N SER A 313 -2.67 -6.43 -4.65
CA SER A 313 -2.56 -7.90 -4.55
C SER A 313 -1.11 -8.33 -4.35
N PRO A 314 -0.55 -8.33 -3.11
CA PRO A 314 0.81 -8.77 -2.85
C PRO A 314 1.10 -10.15 -3.42
N LEU A 315 2.29 -10.31 -4.01
CA LEU A 315 2.80 -11.57 -4.54
C LEU A 315 3.85 -12.16 -3.59
N VAL A 316 3.56 -13.32 -3.01
CA VAL A 316 4.48 -14.03 -2.12
C VAL A 316 4.52 -15.51 -2.51
N ASP A 317 5.72 -16.04 -2.78
CA ASP A 317 5.96 -17.43 -3.11
C ASP A 317 4.96 -18.01 -4.14
N GLY A 318 4.78 -17.27 -5.25
CA GLY A 318 3.92 -17.67 -6.37
C GLY A 318 2.41 -17.49 -6.14
N ARG A 319 1.98 -16.92 -5.01
CA ARG A 319 0.56 -16.64 -4.72
C ARG A 319 0.29 -15.13 -4.65
N LEU A 320 -0.77 -14.71 -5.32
CA LEU A 320 -1.36 -13.38 -5.16
C LEU A 320 -2.50 -13.48 -4.14
N VAL A 321 -2.53 -12.54 -3.18
CA VAL A 321 -3.56 -12.49 -2.14
C VAL A 321 -4.21 -11.12 -2.14
N PHE A 322 -5.54 -11.06 -2.18
CA PHE A 322 -6.27 -9.79 -2.23
C PHE A 322 -7.71 -9.93 -1.74
N GLY A 323 -8.27 -8.82 -1.29
CA GLY A 323 -9.67 -8.69 -0.95
C GLY A 323 -10.51 -8.12 -2.08
N ASP A 324 -11.83 -8.32 -2.02
CA ASP A 324 -12.78 -7.68 -2.91
C ASP A 324 -13.93 -6.97 -2.16
N LYS A 325 -14.67 -6.12 -2.85
CA LYS A 325 -15.81 -5.38 -2.27
C LYS A 325 -17.01 -6.24 -1.89
N ALA A 326 -17.05 -7.52 -2.28
CA ALA A 326 -18.05 -8.47 -1.82
C ALA A 326 -17.65 -9.16 -0.50
N GLY A 327 -16.47 -8.81 0.07
CA GLY A 327 -15.99 -9.33 1.36
C GLY A 327 -15.28 -10.67 1.27
N TRP A 328 -14.78 -11.03 0.09
CA TRP A 328 -13.98 -12.24 -0.10
C TRP A 328 -12.50 -11.91 -0.11
N LEU A 329 -11.74 -12.75 0.58
CA LEU A 329 -10.29 -12.83 0.46
C LEU A 329 -9.98 -13.96 -0.51
N HIS A 330 -9.15 -13.68 -1.51
CA HIS A 330 -8.73 -14.61 -2.54
C HIS A 330 -7.24 -14.92 -2.42
N SER A 331 -6.86 -16.16 -2.67
CA SER A 331 -5.49 -16.62 -2.90
C SER A 331 -5.45 -17.36 -4.23
N ILE A 332 -4.67 -16.86 -5.18
CA ILE A 332 -4.57 -17.41 -6.53
C ILE A 332 -3.13 -17.64 -6.95
N SER A 333 -2.92 -18.53 -7.90
CA SER A 333 -1.61 -18.76 -8.54
C SER A 333 -1.24 -17.56 -9.40
N ALA A 334 -0.05 -17.02 -9.21
CA ALA A 334 0.49 -15.95 -10.03
C ALA A 334 0.87 -16.40 -11.44
N ASP A 335 1.09 -17.70 -11.64
CA ASP A 335 1.53 -18.25 -12.93
C ASP A 335 0.40 -18.31 -13.95
N ASP A 336 -0.78 -18.78 -13.54
CA ASP A 336 -1.90 -19.05 -14.43
C ASP A 336 -3.26 -18.46 -13.99
N GLY A 337 -3.27 -17.69 -12.89
CA GLY A 337 -4.47 -17.03 -12.37
C GLY A 337 -5.51 -17.96 -11.77
N LYS A 338 -5.20 -19.24 -11.52
CA LYS A 338 -6.16 -20.18 -10.91
C LYS A 338 -6.35 -19.94 -9.44
N GLU A 339 -7.60 -20.00 -8.99
CA GLU A 339 -7.93 -19.95 -7.56
C GLU A 339 -7.30 -21.13 -6.81
N ILE A 340 -6.57 -20.83 -5.74
CA ILE A 340 -6.04 -21.81 -4.81
C ILE A 340 -7.02 -21.96 -3.65
N SER A 341 -7.51 -20.82 -3.13
CA SER A 341 -8.47 -20.78 -2.04
C SER A 341 -9.14 -19.42 -2.00
N SER A 342 -10.38 -19.38 -1.53
CA SER A 342 -11.07 -18.12 -1.22
C SER A 342 -11.91 -18.28 0.05
N LEU A 343 -12.06 -17.19 0.81
CA LEU A 343 -12.82 -17.19 2.06
C LEU A 343 -13.57 -15.87 2.21
N LYS A 344 -14.86 -15.94 2.54
CA LYS A 344 -15.63 -14.76 2.92
C LYS A 344 -15.35 -14.43 4.39
N ILE A 345 -14.74 -13.27 4.66
CA ILE A 345 -14.37 -12.86 6.02
C ILE A 345 -15.15 -11.65 6.53
N GLY A 346 -15.90 -10.97 5.69
CA GLY A 346 -16.64 -9.79 6.13
C GLY A 346 -17.45 -9.17 5.01
N ASP A 347 -17.60 -7.86 5.13
CA ASP A 347 -18.13 -7.02 4.07
C ASP A 347 -16.97 -6.51 3.22
N ASN A 348 -17.11 -5.42 2.53
CA ASN A 348 -16.11 -4.78 1.69
C ASN A 348 -14.65 -4.88 2.23
N ILE A 349 -13.74 -5.43 1.41
CA ILE A 349 -12.30 -5.53 1.71
C ILE A 349 -11.55 -4.72 0.64
N ASN A 350 -11.21 -3.48 0.98
CA ASN A 350 -10.42 -2.60 0.10
C ASN A 350 -8.95 -2.55 0.52
N ALA A 351 -8.64 -3.03 1.70
CA ALA A 351 -7.29 -3.04 2.25
C ALA A 351 -6.36 -3.96 1.46
N THR A 352 -5.09 -3.60 1.42
CA THR A 352 -4.02 -4.47 0.96
C THR A 352 -3.57 -5.37 2.11
N PRO A 353 -3.44 -6.68 1.92
CA PRO A 353 -2.94 -7.56 2.97
C PRO A 353 -1.44 -7.39 3.21
N ALA A 354 -1.01 -7.50 4.48
CA ALA A 354 0.38 -7.74 4.84
C ALA A 354 0.60 -9.24 5.04
N ILE A 355 1.72 -9.78 4.55
CA ILE A 355 2.00 -11.22 4.60
C ILE A 355 3.36 -11.44 5.23
N LEU A 356 3.39 -12.11 6.37
CA LEU A 356 4.63 -12.45 7.07
C LEU A 356 4.58 -13.87 7.63
N GLY A 357 5.56 -14.69 7.25
CA GLY A 357 5.63 -16.09 7.67
C GLY A 357 4.40 -16.92 7.25
N GLY A 358 3.80 -16.61 6.08
CA GLY A 358 2.59 -17.23 5.57
C GLY A 358 1.30 -16.84 6.30
N ARG A 359 1.36 -15.92 7.26
CA ARG A 359 0.17 -15.30 7.87
C ARG A 359 -0.22 -14.06 7.08
N ILE A 360 -1.52 -13.86 6.91
CA ILE A 360 -2.13 -12.75 6.20
C ILE A 360 -2.82 -11.86 7.23
N TYR A 361 -2.49 -10.57 7.23
CA TYR A 361 -3.12 -9.57 8.09
C TYR A 361 -3.85 -8.56 7.20
N ILE A 362 -5.15 -8.40 7.42
CA ILE A 362 -6.00 -7.57 6.55
C ILE A 362 -7.18 -6.96 7.30
N GLY A 363 -7.44 -5.68 7.07
CA GLY A 363 -8.61 -4.98 7.58
C GLY A 363 -9.81 -5.11 6.66
N ALA A 364 -11.02 -5.00 7.21
CA ALA A 364 -12.26 -4.98 6.47
C ALA A 364 -13.21 -3.89 6.98
N PHE A 365 -14.19 -3.50 6.17
CA PHE A 365 -15.15 -2.43 6.49
C PHE A 365 -16.13 -2.79 7.62
N ASN A 366 -16.17 -4.03 8.05
CA ASN A 366 -16.90 -4.42 9.26
C ASN A 366 -16.20 -4.02 10.58
N GLY A 367 -15.13 -3.22 10.50
CA GLY A 367 -14.38 -2.74 11.65
C GLY A 367 -13.43 -3.76 12.28
N LYS A 368 -13.10 -4.82 11.57
CA LYS A 368 -12.21 -5.87 12.07
C LYS A 368 -10.90 -5.94 11.30
N LEU A 369 -9.82 -6.18 12.04
CA LEU A 369 -8.57 -6.71 11.51
C LEU A 369 -8.56 -8.22 11.67
N TYR A 370 -8.20 -8.93 10.62
CA TYR A 370 -8.11 -10.38 10.59
C TYR A 370 -6.66 -10.83 10.45
N CYS A 371 -6.31 -11.93 11.12
CA CYS A 371 -5.15 -12.74 10.82
C CYS A 371 -5.63 -14.09 10.27
N LEU A 372 -5.11 -14.46 9.10
CA LEU A 372 -5.41 -15.73 8.44
C LEU A 372 -4.12 -16.50 8.15
N LYS A 373 -4.26 -17.78 7.80
CA LYS A 373 -3.17 -18.64 7.33
C LYS A 373 -3.63 -19.54 6.20
#